data_3e89bf6c82a7a0e2078f6b65f5bc1a01
#
_entry.id   3e89bf6c82a7a0e2078f6b65f5bc1a01
#
_cell.length_a   1.000
_cell.length_b   1.000
_cell.length_c   1.000
_cell.angle_alpha   90.00
_cell.angle_beta   90.00
_cell.angle_gamma   90.00
#
_symmetry.space_group_name_H-M   'P 1'
#
loop_
_entity.id
_entity.type
_entity.pdbx_description
1 polymer ?
#
loop_
_entity_poly.entity_id
_entity_poly.type
_entity_poly.pdbx_seq_one_letter_code
_entity_poly.pdbx_strand_id
1 'polypeptide(L)'
;MRKSSRVSVAILSAFSLLAVSAFAGDKKKSKDDPDEIGNRDVGKGVNFYSLEKEIALGKQLAQEVERQAKIIDDPVIAEYVNRVGQNLVRNSDAKVPFTIKVLDSEEVNAFALPGGFFFVNSGLMLKAESEAELAGVMAHEIAHVAARHGTKQATKGELVNIASIPLIFMGGWTGYAIRQGLSLAIPLGFLKFSQAMESEADYLGLQYLYKSGYDPTAFVDFFEKIQSMEMKKPGTLSKVFSSHPPTPSRIKNAQNEIQKILEAKPEYVVNTSEFNDVRNRLAMLHNRRKLDQKEDPNRPRLRRAPGSGTGPVDPNDDGTKPKTDEDERPTLKRRDG
;
A
#
# COMPACT_ATOMS: atom_id res chain seq x y z
N MET A 1 11.51 -15.35 104.35
CA MET A 1 11.90 -14.54 103.19
C MET A 1 12.03 -15.46 101.97
N ARG A 2 11.00 -15.49 101.10
CA ARG A 2 10.99 -16.33 99.94
C ARG A 2 11.08 -15.41 98.70
N LYS A 3 12.12 -15.54 97.92
CA LYS A 3 12.27 -14.88 96.58
C LYS A 3 11.60 -15.73 95.53
N SER A 4 10.57 -15.22 94.92
CA SER A 4 9.93 -15.83 93.76
C SER A 4 10.69 -15.48 92.47
N SER A 5 11.19 -16.51 91.77
CA SER A 5 11.76 -16.41 90.48
C SER A 5 10.68 -16.36 89.40
N ARG A 6 10.61 -15.30 88.62
CA ARG A 6 9.71 -15.20 87.46
C ARG A 6 10.50 -15.67 86.22
N VAL A 7 10.07 -16.78 85.67
CA VAL A 7 10.58 -17.28 84.37
C VAL A 7 9.81 -16.56 83.26
N SER A 8 10.52 -15.75 82.52
CA SER A 8 9.96 -15.10 81.29
C SER A 8 10.14 -16.06 80.10
N VAL A 9 9.03 -16.54 79.58
CA VAL A 9 9.02 -17.30 78.33
C VAL A 9 9.01 -16.31 77.19
N ALA A 10 10.10 -16.25 76.47
CA ALA A 10 10.20 -15.50 75.20
C ALA A 10 9.65 -16.34 74.05
N ILE A 11 8.51 -15.92 73.51
CA ILE A 11 7.95 -16.51 72.30
C ILE A 11 8.67 -15.88 71.10
N LEU A 12 9.52 -16.65 70.45
CA LEU A 12 10.14 -16.29 69.13
C LEU A 12 9.12 -16.50 68.05
N SER A 13 8.47 -15.42 67.61
CA SER A 13 7.65 -15.39 66.39
C SER A 13 8.57 -15.35 65.16
N ALA A 14 8.75 -16.48 64.53
CA ALA A 14 9.43 -16.54 63.22
C ALA A 14 8.48 -15.98 62.17
N PHE A 15 8.70 -14.72 61.78
CA PHE A 15 8.04 -14.08 60.63
C PHE A 15 8.76 -14.58 59.38
N SER A 16 8.18 -15.62 58.72
CA SER A 16 8.60 -16.05 57.39
C SER A 16 8.24 -14.96 56.39
N LEU A 17 9.17 -14.09 56.02
CA LEU A 17 9.05 -13.22 54.86
C LEU A 17 9.09 -14.12 53.61
N LEU A 18 7.95 -14.43 53.06
CA LEU A 18 7.82 -14.90 51.67
C LEU A 18 8.21 -13.71 50.77
N ALA A 19 9.46 -13.68 50.33
CA ALA A 19 9.88 -12.84 49.24
C ALA A 19 9.19 -13.34 47.96
N VAL A 20 8.05 -12.73 47.63
CA VAL A 20 7.47 -12.81 46.30
C VAL A 20 8.45 -12.04 45.41
N SER A 21 9.34 -12.77 44.75
CA SER A 21 10.12 -12.24 43.64
C SER A 21 9.12 -11.84 42.55
N ALA A 22 8.68 -10.57 42.59
CA ALA A 22 8.03 -9.96 41.45
C ALA A 22 9.04 -10.02 40.30
N PHE A 23 8.82 -10.93 39.38
CA PHE A 23 9.40 -10.83 38.04
C PHE A 23 8.87 -9.50 37.48
N ALA A 24 9.62 -8.43 37.71
CA ALA A 24 9.50 -7.22 36.92
C ALA A 24 10.01 -7.59 35.52
N GLY A 25 9.13 -8.17 34.71
CA GLY A 25 9.37 -8.24 33.28
C GLY A 25 9.66 -6.81 32.85
N ASP A 26 10.77 -6.61 32.15
CA ASP A 26 11.10 -5.34 31.51
C ASP A 26 9.83 -4.86 30.80
N LYS A 27 9.23 -3.77 31.30
CA LYS A 27 8.07 -3.17 30.62
C LYS A 27 8.57 -2.77 29.24
N LYS A 28 8.16 -3.55 28.21
CA LYS A 28 8.34 -3.17 26.80
C LYS A 28 7.99 -1.69 26.71
N LYS A 29 8.85 -0.90 26.06
CA LYS A 29 8.50 0.48 25.76
C LYS A 29 7.17 0.47 25.01
N SER A 30 6.27 1.40 25.29
CA SER A 30 4.93 1.44 24.67
C SER A 30 4.95 1.32 23.13
N LYS A 31 6.03 1.79 22.47
CA LYS A 31 6.23 1.62 21.02
C LYS A 31 6.52 0.18 20.58
N ASP A 32 7.06 -0.65 21.46
CA ASP A 32 7.53 -2.00 21.18
C ASP A 32 6.43 -3.05 21.50
N ASP A 33 5.31 -2.60 22.02
CA ASP A 33 4.18 -3.45 22.40
C ASP A 33 3.06 -3.36 21.37
N PRO A 34 2.82 -4.42 20.56
CA PRO A 34 1.73 -4.44 19.60
C PRO A 34 0.33 -4.35 20.25
N ASP A 35 0.19 -4.66 21.55
CA ASP A 35 -1.09 -4.55 22.23
C ASP A 35 -1.47 -3.10 22.57
N GLU A 36 -0.50 -2.21 22.60
CA GLU A 36 -0.69 -0.77 22.77
C GLU A 36 -1.03 -0.03 21.46
N ILE A 37 -1.12 -0.73 20.31
CA ILE A 37 -1.52 -0.13 19.02
C ILE A 37 -2.88 0.54 19.17
N GLY A 38 -2.97 1.77 18.67
CA GLY A 38 -4.13 2.64 18.78
C GLY A 38 -4.09 3.59 19.98
N ASN A 39 -3.37 3.23 21.06
CA ASN A 39 -3.17 4.05 22.25
C ASN A 39 -1.85 4.83 22.24
N ARG A 40 -0.98 4.54 21.29
CA ARG A 40 0.32 5.19 21.13
C ARG A 40 0.18 6.49 20.34
N ASP A 41 1.04 7.47 20.65
CA ASP A 41 1.17 8.68 19.86
C ASP A 41 2.47 8.62 19.03
N VAL A 42 2.38 7.90 17.91
CA VAL A 42 3.49 7.76 16.95
C VAL A 42 3.66 9.00 16.08
N GLY A 43 2.65 9.86 16.03
CA GLY A 43 2.67 11.13 15.30
C GLY A 43 3.45 12.26 15.96
N LYS A 44 4.03 12.04 17.18
CA LYS A 44 4.80 13.05 17.92
C LYS A 44 5.96 13.65 17.13
N GLY A 45 6.23 14.92 17.37
CA GLY A 45 7.33 15.66 16.78
C GLY A 45 6.90 17.03 16.25
N VAL A 46 7.85 17.81 15.76
CA VAL A 46 7.58 19.12 15.19
C VAL A 46 6.81 18.94 13.88
N ASN A 47 5.60 19.46 13.85
CA ASN A 47 4.69 19.42 12.70
C ASN A 47 3.81 20.67 12.70
N PHE A 48 3.88 21.48 11.66
CA PHE A 48 3.08 22.75 11.54
C PHE A 48 1.67 22.51 11.02
N TYR A 49 1.35 21.27 10.65
CA TYR A 49 0.03 20.90 10.16
C TYR A 49 -0.81 20.31 11.29
N SER A 50 -2.01 20.84 11.51
CA SER A 50 -3.04 20.14 12.28
C SER A 50 -3.56 18.93 11.48
N LEU A 51 -4.31 18.04 12.11
CA LEU A 51 -4.92 16.90 11.38
C LEU A 51 -5.89 17.37 10.30
N GLU A 52 -6.66 18.42 10.55
CA GLU A 52 -7.60 19.00 9.60
C GLU A 52 -6.88 19.59 8.37
N LYS A 53 -5.76 20.31 8.59
CA LYS A 53 -4.92 20.82 7.50
C LYS A 53 -4.28 19.68 6.71
N GLU A 54 -3.87 18.64 7.39
CA GLU A 54 -3.31 17.44 6.76
C GLU A 54 -4.33 16.75 5.85
N ILE A 55 -5.57 16.56 6.32
CA ILE A 55 -6.66 16.01 5.52
C ILE A 55 -6.98 16.91 4.33
N ALA A 56 -7.04 18.23 4.54
CA ALA A 56 -7.32 19.17 3.46
C ALA A 56 -6.24 19.14 2.36
N LEU A 57 -4.96 19.13 2.75
CA LEU A 57 -3.83 18.98 1.85
C LEU A 57 -3.89 17.66 1.08
N GLY A 58 -4.09 16.55 1.77
CA GLY A 58 -4.18 15.23 1.16
C GLY A 58 -5.33 15.11 0.18
N LYS A 59 -6.49 15.72 0.47
CA LYS A 59 -7.64 15.77 -0.43
C LYS A 59 -7.32 16.49 -1.74
N GLN A 60 -6.60 17.61 -1.68
CA GLN A 60 -6.18 18.35 -2.88
C GLN A 60 -5.22 17.52 -3.73
N LEU A 61 -4.22 16.87 -3.08
CA LEU A 61 -3.29 15.99 -3.76
C LEU A 61 -3.99 14.77 -4.37
N ALA A 62 -4.92 14.17 -3.64
CA ALA A 62 -5.70 13.02 -4.13
C ALA A 62 -6.54 13.37 -5.36
N GLN A 63 -7.17 14.54 -5.38
CA GLN A 63 -7.89 15.03 -6.56
C GLN A 63 -6.98 15.21 -7.77
N GLU A 64 -5.72 15.62 -7.56
CA GLU A 64 -4.75 15.72 -8.64
C GLU A 64 -4.36 14.33 -9.17
N VAL A 65 -4.11 13.36 -8.28
CA VAL A 65 -3.89 11.95 -8.67
C VAL A 65 -5.06 11.43 -9.50
N GLU A 66 -6.28 11.64 -9.05
CA GLU A 66 -7.49 11.15 -9.71
C GLU A 66 -7.74 11.82 -11.08
N ARG A 67 -7.25 13.03 -11.28
CA ARG A 67 -7.32 13.69 -12.60
C ARG A 67 -6.30 13.15 -13.59
N GLN A 68 -5.14 12.70 -13.10
CA GLN A 68 -4.02 12.27 -13.96
C GLN A 68 -3.98 10.76 -14.16
N ALA A 69 -4.46 9.99 -13.20
CA ALA A 69 -4.41 8.54 -13.20
C ALA A 69 -5.78 7.92 -13.49
N LYS A 70 -5.75 6.79 -14.14
CA LYS A 70 -6.95 5.97 -14.33
C LYS A 70 -7.20 5.14 -13.09
N ILE A 71 -8.38 5.27 -12.51
CA ILE A 71 -8.87 4.45 -11.41
C ILE A 71 -9.42 3.13 -11.98
N ILE A 72 -9.22 2.02 -11.28
CA ILE A 72 -9.90 0.75 -11.55
C ILE A 72 -11.23 0.77 -10.81
N ASP A 73 -12.31 0.92 -11.56
CA ASP A 73 -13.69 0.98 -11.03
C ASP A 73 -14.36 -0.41 -10.93
N ASP A 74 -13.56 -1.49 -11.06
CA ASP A 74 -14.08 -2.85 -10.88
C ASP A 74 -14.43 -3.06 -9.39
N PRO A 75 -15.71 -3.26 -9.05
CA PRO A 75 -16.15 -3.27 -7.66
C PRO A 75 -15.52 -4.42 -6.85
N VAL A 76 -15.26 -5.57 -7.47
CA VAL A 76 -14.66 -6.73 -6.79
C VAL A 76 -13.23 -6.42 -6.39
N ILE A 77 -12.47 -5.79 -7.28
CA ILE A 77 -11.07 -5.40 -7.01
C ILE A 77 -11.03 -4.28 -5.96
N ALA A 78 -11.85 -3.24 -6.15
CA ALA A 78 -11.87 -2.08 -5.26
C ALA A 78 -12.30 -2.46 -3.84
N GLU A 79 -13.35 -3.28 -3.69
CA GLU A 79 -13.84 -3.73 -2.39
C GLU A 79 -12.81 -4.62 -1.67
N TYR A 80 -12.18 -5.53 -2.39
CA TYR A 80 -11.15 -6.40 -1.84
C TYR A 80 -9.99 -5.57 -1.26
N VAL A 81 -9.40 -4.68 -2.06
CA VAL A 81 -8.25 -3.84 -1.61
C VAL A 81 -8.66 -2.93 -0.46
N ASN A 82 -9.86 -2.36 -0.52
CA ASN A 82 -10.38 -1.55 0.58
C ASN A 82 -10.53 -2.39 1.85
N ARG A 83 -11.05 -3.61 1.79
CA ARG A 83 -11.20 -4.49 2.97
C ARG A 83 -9.85 -4.85 3.60
N VAL A 84 -8.85 -5.24 2.80
CA VAL A 84 -7.49 -5.51 3.28
C VAL A 84 -6.92 -4.27 3.96
N GLY A 85 -6.99 -3.11 3.31
CA GLY A 85 -6.47 -1.86 3.85
C GLY A 85 -7.20 -1.39 5.11
N GLN A 86 -8.54 -1.48 5.15
CA GLN A 86 -9.30 -1.11 6.35
C GLN A 86 -9.03 -2.05 7.53
N ASN A 87 -8.72 -3.33 7.27
CA ASN A 87 -8.26 -4.23 8.33
C ASN A 87 -6.95 -3.75 8.94
N LEU A 88 -5.97 -3.38 8.11
CA LEU A 88 -4.69 -2.82 8.56
C LEU A 88 -4.88 -1.49 9.31
N VAL A 89 -5.72 -0.59 8.80
CA VAL A 89 -6.00 0.72 9.43
C VAL A 89 -6.58 0.55 10.83
N ARG A 90 -7.56 -0.36 11.01
CA ARG A 90 -8.14 -0.65 12.33
C ARG A 90 -7.13 -1.21 13.33
N ASN A 91 -6.09 -1.86 12.84
CA ASN A 91 -5.00 -2.42 13.64
C ASN A 91 -3.74 -1.56 13.58
N SER A 92 -3.89 -0.23 13.45
CA SER A 92 -2.81 0.74 13.37
C SER A 92 -2.98 1.88 14.37
N ASP A 93 -1.98 2.76 14.46
CA ASP A 93 -2.04 4.00 15.25
C ASP A 93 -2.59 5.19 14.46
N ALA A 94 -3.15 4.98 13.29
CA ALA A 94 -3.66 6.05 12.44
C ALA A 94 -4.81 6.81 13.12
N LYS A 95 -4.77 8.13 13.06
CA LYS A 95 -5.78 9.03 13.65
C LYS A 95 -6.69 9.69 12.61
N VAL A 96 -6.56 9.29 11.35
CA VAL A 96 -7.35 9.80 10.22
C VAL A 96 -8.05 8.64 9.52
N PRO A 97 -9.22 8.87 8.89
CA PRO A 97 -9.87 7.85 8.06
C PRO A 97 -9.07 7.62 6.78
N PHE A 98 -9.19 6.43 6.20
CA PHE A 98 -8.53 6.10 4.93
C PHE A 98 -9.53 5.97 3.79
N THR A 99 -9.18 6.59 2.66
CA THR A 99 -9.84 6.39 1.37
C THR A 99 -8.87 5.66 0.47
N ILE A 100 -9.19 4.42 0.09
CA ILE A 100 -8.28 3.53 -0.64
C ILE A 100 -8.79 3.33 -2.05
N LYS A 101 -7.95 3.57 -3.06
CA LYS A 101 -8.28 3.42 -4.47
C LYS A 101 -7.21 2.62 -5.21
N VAL A 102 -7.62 1.91 -6.25
CA VAL A 102 -6.69 1.15 -7.10
C VAL A 102 -6.43 1.92 -8.38
N LEU A 103 -5.15 2.16 -8.68
CA LEU A 103 -4.71 2.79 -9.92
C LEU A 103 -4.40 1.75 -11.00
N ASP A 104 -4.83 2.04 -12.21
CA ASP A 104 -4.48 1.29 -13.40
C ASP A 104 -3.06 1.65 -13.86
N SER A 105 -2.07 1.12 -13.17
CA SER A 105 -0.65 1.37 -13.43
C SER A 105 0.13 0.08 -13.35
N GLU A 106 1.01 -0.17 -14.33
CA GLU A 106 1.91 -1.33 -14.33
C GLU A 106 3.08 -1.19 -13.34
N GLU A 107 3.25 -0.01 -12.75
CA GLU A 107 4.28 0.21 -11.75
C GLU A 107 4.00 -0.61 -10.48
N VAL A 108 5.04 -1.27 -9.97
CA VAL A 108 4.96 -2.00 -8.69
C VAL A 108 5.11 -1.00 -7.57
N ASN A 109 4.03 -0.32 -7.21
CA ASN A 109 4.04 0.75 -6.23
C ASN A 109 2.71 0.87 -5.49
N ALA A 110 2.76 1.47 -4.31
CA ALA A 110 1.63 2.02 -3.58
C ALA A 110 2.12 3.29 -2.88
N PHE A 111 1.22 4.21 -2.57
CA PHE A 111 1.57 5.41 -1.82
C PHE A 111 0.37 5.96 -1.07
N ALA A 112 0.62 6.47 0.12
CA ALA A 112 -0.37 7.15 0.91
C ALA A 112 -0.04 8.64 1.07
N LEU A 113 -1.02 9.47 0.79
CA LEU A 113 -0.94 10.92 0.96
C LEU A 113 -1.36 11.30 2.39
N PRO A 114 -0.96 12.48 2.87
CA PRO A 114 -1.42 13.00 4.15
C PRO A 114 -2.94 12.89 4.30
N GLY A 115 -3.43 12.65 5.52
CA GLY A 115 -4.86 12.54 5.78
C GLY A 115 -5.53 11.24 5.33
N GLY A 116 -4.74 10.23 4.90
CA GLY A 116 -5.24 8.87 4.66
C GLY A 116 -5.77 8.60 3.25
N PHE A 117 -5.43 9.40 2.25
CA PHE A 117 -5.73 9.11 0.84
C PHE A 117 -4.69 8.15 0.28
N PHE A 118 -5.10 6.92 0.04
CA PHE A 118 -4.20 5.81 -0.26
C PHE A 118 -4.45 5.23 -1.64
N PHE A 119 -3.40 5.07 -2.42
CA PHE A 119 -3.44 4.55 -3.79
C PHE A 119 -2.57 3.30 -3.91
N VAL A 120 -3.15 2.24 -4.48
CA VAL A 120 -2.49 0.96 -4.73
C VAL A 120 -2.44 0.73 -6.24
N ASN A 121 -1.25 0.60 -6.80
CA ASN A 121 -1.11 0.33 -8.23
C ASN A 121 -1.46 -1.13 -8.53
N SER A 122 -2.13 -1.36 -9.65
CA SER A 122 -2.44 -2.71 -10.13
C SER A 122 -1.19 -3.57 -10.37
N GLY A 123 -0.08 -2.94 -10.76
CA GLY A 123 1.22 -3.61 -10.91
C GLY A 123 1.74 -4.22 -9.61
N LEU A 124 1.52 -3.56 -8.46
CA LEU A 124 1.85 -4.12 -7.15
C LEU A 124 1.03 -5.39 -6.87
N MET A 125 -0.29 -5.33 -7.07
CA MET A 125 -1.18 -6.47 -6.83
C MET A 125 -0.83 -7.68 -7.72
N LEU A 126 -0.47 -7.43 -8.98
CA LEU A 126 -0.03 -8.49 -9.91
C LEU A 126 1.33 -9.06 -9.56
N LYS A 127 2.20 -8.28 -8.90
CA LYS A 127 3.56 -8.68 -8.53
C LYS A 127 3.62 -9.38 -7.18
N ALA A 128 2.75 -9.05 -6.25
CA ALA A 128 2.63 -9.75 -4.98
C ALA A 128 2.26 -11.22 -5.22
N GLU A 129 2.95 -12.14 -4.55
CA GLU A 129 2.74 -13.57 -4.66
C GLU A 129 1.73 -14.08 -3.64
N SER A 130 1.53 -13.31 -2.56
CA SER A 130 0.56 -13.58 -1.52
C SER A 130 -0.19 -12.33 -1.07
N GLU A 131 -1.32 -12.52 -0.39
CA GLU A 131 -2.05 -11.41 0.25
C GLU A 131 -1.21 -10.74 1.33
N ALA A 132 -0.43 -11.51 2.08
CA ALA A 132 0.43 -10.98 3.13
C ALA A 132 1.55 -10.07 2.58
N GLU A 133 2.11 -10.34 1.39
CA GLU A 133 3.04 -9.43 0.72
C GLU A 133 2.38 -8.09 0.36
N LEU A 134 1.18 -8.14 -0.23
CA LEU A 134 0.40 -6.93 -0.53
C LEU A 134 0.07 -6.16 0.75
N ALA A 135 -0.41 -6.86 1.78
CA ALA A 135 -0.74 -6.28 3.08
C ALA A 135 0.50 -5.67 3.76
N GLY A 136 1.67 -6.28 3.62
CA GLY A 136 2.94 -5.75 4.14
C GLY A 136 3.30 -4.39 3.57
N VAL A 137 3.22 -4.23 2.25
CA VAL A 137 3.43 -2.94 1.59
C VAL A 137 2.38 -1.93 2.04
N MET A 138 1.10 -2.33 2.09
CA MET A 138 0.03 -1.45 2.54
C MET A 138 0.20 -1.02 4.00
N ALA A 139 0.67 -1.90 4.88
CA ALA A 139 0.94 -1.59 6.27
C ALA A 139 2.07 -0.56 6.43
N HIS A 140 3.12 -0.63 5.61
CA HIS A 140 4.19 0.35 5.56
C HIS A 140 3.68 1.75 5.18
N GLU A 141 2.84 1.84 4.15
CA GLU A 141 2.22 3.11 3.74
C GLU A 141 1.30 3.69 4.81
N ILE A 142 0.51 2.83 5.47
CA ILE A 142 -0.34 3.23 6.60
C ILE A 142 0.52 3.74 7.76
N ALA A 143 1.69 3.15 8.01
CA ALA A 143 2.61 3.61 9.03
C ALA A 143 3.16 5.01 8.74
N HIS A 144 3.44 5.34 7.47
CA HIS A 144 3.82 6.70 7.08
C HIS A 144 2.76 7.73 7.43
N VAL A 145 1.49 7.40 7.23
CA VAL A 145 0.36 8.28 7.60
C VAL A 145 0.19 8.36 9.11
N ALA A 146 0.24 7.22 9.82
CA ALA A 146 0.11 7.18 11.27
C ALA A 146 1.20 8.00 11.97
N ALA A 147 2.45 7.89 11.49
CA ALA A 147 3.60 8.67 11.97
C ALA A 147 3.64 10.10 11.42
N ARG A 148 2.72 10.46 10.51
CA ARG A 148 2.59 11.79 9.89
C ARG A 148 3.85 12.24 9.14
N HIS A 149 4.53 11.30 8.49
CA HIS A 149 5.82 11.55 7.83
C HIS A 149 5.72 12.60 6.73
N GLY A 150 4.64 12.59 5.93
CA GLY A 150 4.41 13.55 4.85
C GLY A 150 4.41 15.00 5.33
N THR A 151 3.62 15.30 6.35
CA THR A 151 3.52 16.67 6.90
C THR A 151 4.72 17.07 7.77
N LYS A 152 5.37 16.11 8.43
CA LYS A 152 6.66 16.36 9.09
C LYS A 152 7.76 16.70 8.09
N GLN A 153 7.78 16.03 6.94
CA GLN A 153 8.73 16.32 5.86
C GLN A 153 8.45 17.69 5.24
N ALA A 154 7.18 18.03 5.00
CA ALA A 154 6.77 19.38 4.56
C ALA A 154 7.22 20.45 5.56
N THR A 155 6.97 20.23 6.86
CA THR A 155 7.41 21.15 7.93
C THR A 155 8.91 21.38 7.92
N LYS A 156 9.72 20.32 7.71
CA LYS A 156 11.18 20.47 7.56
C LYS A 156 11.56 21.32 6.35
N GLY A 157 10.87 21.10 5.22
CA GLY A 157 11.05 21.92 4.01
C GLY A 157 10.67 23.37 4.22
N GLU A 158 9.58 23.65 4.96
CA GLU A 158 9.18 25.02 5.33
C GLU A 158 10.21 25.71 6.21
N LEU A 159 10.80 25.00 7.15
CA LEU A 159 11.89 25.53 8.00
C LEU A 159 13.14 25.88 7.19
N VAL A 160 13.38 25.18 6.07
CA VAL A 160 14.55 25.41 5.20
C VAL A 160 14.25 26.46 4.14
N ASN A 161 13.00 26.58 3.65
CA ASN A 161 12.61 27.45 2.54
C ASN A 161 11.14 27.93 2.66
N ILE A 162 10.90 28.87 3.58
CA ILE A 162 9.55 29.42 3.85
C ILE A 162 8.83 29.96 2.59
N ALA A 163 9.56 30.30 1.52
CA ALA A 163 9.00 30.95 0.33
C ALA A 163 8.60 30.01 -0.83
N SER A 164 9.03 28.75 -0.85
CA SER A 164 8.92 27.92 -2.07
C SER A 164 7.82 26.86 -2.07
N ILE A 165 7.29 26.44 -0.93
CA ILE A 165 6.29 25.37 -0.84
C ILE A 165 4.93 25.74 -1.43
N PRO A 166 4.38 26.95 -1.22
CA PRO A 166 3.13 27.35 -1.89
C PRO A 166 3.21 27.33 -3.41
N LEU A 167 4.38 27.59 -3.98
CA LEU A 167 4.59 27.64 -5.43
C LEU A 167 4.65 26.25 -6.08
N ILE A 168 5.11 25.23 -5.34
CA ILE A 168 5.14 23.84 -5.82
C ILE A 168 3.72 23.30 -5.95
N PHE A 169 2.79 23.73 -5.08
CA PHE A 169 1.40 23.29 -5.08
C PHE A 169 0.46 24.17 -5.91
N MET A 170 0.85 25.42 -6.26
CA MET A 170 -0.06 26.36 -6.90
C MET A 170 0.06 26.52 -8.43
N GLY A 171 0.97 25.85 -9.08
CA GLY A 171 0.91 25.90 -10.54
C GLY A 171 2.27 25.99 -11.24
N GLY A 172 2.43 25.23 -12.22
CA GLY A 172 3.56 25.27 -13.14
C GLY A 172 4.01 23.87 -13.59
N TRP A 173 3.85 22.86 -12.74
CA TRP A 173 4.23 21.49 -13.08
C TRP A 173 3.15 20.74 -13.86
N THR A 174 1.88 21.02 -13.63
CA THR A 174 0.76 20.39 -14.34
C THR A 174 0.81 20.62 -15.85
N GLY A 175 1.18 21.82 -16.30
CA GLY A 175 1.31 22.14 -17.71
C GLY A 175 2.51 21.46 -18.40
N TYR A 176 3.59 21.20 -17.67
CA TYR A 176 4.81 20.60 -18.24
C TYR A 176 4.71 19.07 -18.28
N ALA A 177 4.16 18.44 -17.24
CA ALA A 177 3.99 16.99 -17.16
C ALA A 177 2.98 16.47 -18.20
N ILE A 178 1.89 17.18 -18.43
CA ILE A 178 0.87 16.83 -19.45
C ILE A 178 1.47 16.91 -20.88
N ARG A 179 2.39 17.84 -21.15
CA ARG A 179 3.03 17.99 -22.47
C ARG A 179 4.04 16.90 -22.80
N GLN A 180 4.64 16.25 -21.78
CA GLN A 180 5.73 15.27 -21.97
C GLN A 180 5.25 13.81 -21.88
N GLY A 181 3.95 13.53 -21.68
CA GLY A 181 3.44 12.17 -21.54
C GLY A 181 4.04 11.43 -20.33
N LEU A 182 4.49 12.18 -19.32
CA LEU A 182 5.08 11.63 -18.11
C LEU A 182 3.97 11.05 -17.23
N SER A 183 3.98 9.74 -17.03
CA SER A 183 3.18 9.04 -16.03
C SER A 183 3.37 9.70 -14.67
N LEU A 184 2.26 10.13 -14.06
CA LEU A 184 2.10 10.59 -12.68
C LEU A 184 3.31 11.31 -12.08
N ALA A 185 3.63 12.49 -12.59
CA ALA A 185 4.53 13.40 -11.89
C ALA A 185 3.79 14.13 -10.75
N ILE A 186 3.18 13.38 -9.82
CA ILE A 186 3.03 13.90 -8.46
C ILE A 186 4.45 14.28 -8.06
N PRO A 187 4.68 15.41 -7.37
CA PRO A 187 6.01 15.72 -6.88
C PRO A 187 6.45 14.57 -5.96
N LEU A 188 7.04 13.50 -6.53
CA LEU A 188 7.53 12.34 -5.79
C LEU A 188 8.57 12.74 -4.74
N GLY A 189 9.13 13.94 -4.88
CA GLY A 189 9.98 14.55 -3.85
C GLY A 189 9.26 14.73 -2.49
N PHE A 190 7.94 14.87 -2.47
CA PHE A 190 7.16 14.94 -1.23
C PHE A 190 7.05 13.58 -0.52
N LEU A 191 7.13 12.48 -1.27
CA LEU A 191 7.08 11.11 -0.76
C LEU A 191 8.47 10.50 -0.54
N LYS A 192 9.56 11.27 -0.73
CA LYS A 192 10.91 10.81 -0.38
C LYS A 192 11.18 11.08 1.08
N PHE A 193 11.18 10.03 1.86
CA PHE A 193 11.39 10.10 3.29
C PHE A 193 12.88 9.89 3.67
N SER A 194 13.25 10.35 4.86
CA SER A 194 14.58 10.09 5.39
C SER A 194 14.70 8.61 5.82
N GLN A 195 15.92 8.08 5.87
CA GLN A 195 16.16 6.71 6.35
C GLN A 195 15.55 6.44 7.74
N ALA A 196 15.53 7.45 8.62
CA ALA A 196 14.92 7.33 9.94
C ALA A 196 13.39 7.18 9.84
N MET A 197 12.73 7.91 8.94
CA MET A 197 11.30 7.78 8.69
C MET A 197 10.95 6.45 8.03
N GLU A 198 11.81 5.97 7.12
CA GLU A 198 11.65 4.64 6.52
C GLU A 198 11.77 3.53 7.57
N SER A 199 12.78 3.60 8.43
CA SER A 199 12.95 2.63 9.53
C SER A 199 11.79 2.69 10.53
N GLU A 200 11.25 3.87 10.83
CA GLU A 200 10.05 4.01 11.69
C GLU A 200 8.82 3.41 11.01
N ALA A 201 8.64 3.61 9.70
CA ALA A 201 7.55 3.05 8.94
C ALA A 201 7.65 1.52 8.81
N ASP A 202 8.84 0.96 8.60
CA ASP A 202 9.08 -0.48 8.62
C ASP A 202 8.69 -1.07 9.98
N TYR A 203 9.18 -0.46 11.06
CA TYR A 203 8.94 -0.90 12.42
C TYR A 203 7.47 -0.91 12.80
N LEU A 204 6.75 0.16 12.50
CA LEU A 204 5.32 0.28 12.78
C LEU A 204 4.50 -0.61 11.84
N GLY A 205 4.85 -0.63 10.55
CA GLY A 205 4.17 -1.43 9.54
C GLY A 205 4.22 -2.92 9.83
N LEU A 206 5.36 -3.45 10.29
CA LEU A 206 5.49 -4.84 10.74
C LEU A 206 4.54 -5.17 11.90
N GLN A 207 4.41 -4.26 12.87
CA GLN A 207 3.49 -4.46 13.99
C GLN A 207 2.03 -4.41 13.53
N TYR A 208 1.67 -3.51 12.61
CA TYR A 208 0.30 -3.43 12.06
C TYR A 208 -0.05 -4.68 11.26
N LEU A 209 0.88 -5.17 10.45
CA LEU A 209 0.75 -6.42 9.70
C LEU A 209 0.49 -7.61 10.65
N TYR A 210 1.34 -7.75 11.66
CA TYR A 210 1.22 -8.77 12.71
C TYR A 210 -0.11 -8.67 13.48
N LYS A 211 -0.50 -7.47 13.92
CA LYS A 211 -1.76 -7.25 14.67
C LYS A 211 -2.97 -7.59 13.82
N SER A 212 -2.91 -7.35 12.51
CA SER A 212 -3.96 -7.67 11.54
C SER A 212 -4.06 -9.16 11.21
N GLY A 213 -3.18 -10.01 11.78
CA GLY A 213 -3.21 -11.46 11.61
C GLY A 213 -2.39 -12.00 10.45
N TYR A 214 -1.71 -11.14 9.69
CA TYR A 214 -0.83 -11.56 8.60
C TYR A 214 0.54 -12.01 9.09
N ASP A 215 1.20 -12.86 8.26
CA ASP A 215 2.59 -13.26 8.49
C ASP A 215 3.53 -12.07 8.28
N PRO A 216 4.23 -11.59 9.32
CA PRO A 216 5.15 -10.46 9.17
C PRO A 216 6.38 -10.78 8.31
N THR A 217 6.73 -12.06 8.11
CA THR A 217 7.86 -12.44 7.24
C THR A 217 7.61 -12.11 5.78
N ALA A 218 6.34 -12.08 5.34
CA ALA A 218 5.97 -11.72 3.98
C ALA A 218 6.41 -10.28 3.57
N PHE A 219 6.55 -9.38 4.54
CA PHE A 219 7.12 -8.05 4.31
C PHE A 219 8.59 -8.14 3.89
N VAL A 220 9.36 -8.98 4.56
CA VAL A 220 10.77 -9.22 4.25
C VAL A 220 10.91 -9.91 2.90
N ASP A 221 10.12 -10.97 2.67
CA ASP A 221 10.13 -11.73 1.42
C ASP A 221 9.88 -10.83 0.21
N PHE A 222 8.91 -9.92 0.34
CA PHE A 222 8.62 -8.95 -0.71
C PHE A 222 9.79 -8.01 -0.98
N PHE A 223 10.46 -7.48 0.06
CA PHE A 223 11.62 -6.60 -0.10
C PHE A 223 12.82 -7.33 -0.70
N GLU A 224 13.10 -8.55 -0.29
CA GLU A 224 14.16 -9.39 -0.87
C GLU A 224 13.90 -9.69 -2.36
N LYS A 225 12.65 -9.99 -2.70
CA LYS A 225 12.21 -10.18 -4.07
C LYS A 225 12.45 -8.94 -4.93
N ILE A 226 12.02 -7.79 -4.46
CA ILE A 226 12.22 -6.52 -5.17
C ILE A 226 13.71 -6.22 -5.33
N GLN A 227 14.52 -6.40 -4.29
CA GLN A 227 15.97 -6.22 -4.35
C GLN A 227 16.63 -7.17 -5.37
N SER A 228 16.23 -8.45 -5.39
CA SER A 228 16.75 -9.43 -6.34
C SER A 228 16.44 -9.08 -7.80
N MET A 229 15.29 -8.45 -8.04
CA MET A 229 14.92 -7.99 -9.38
C MET A 229 15.81 -6.84 -9.87
N GLU A 230 16.15 -5.91 -8.98
CA GLU A 230 17.06 -4.81 -9.30
C GLU A 230 18.46 -5.31 -9.62
N MET A 231 18.95 -6.27 -8.85
CA MET A 231 20.27 -6.89 -9.11
C MET A 231 20.34 -7.57 -10.48
N LYS A 232 19.22 -8.18 -10.93
CA LYS A 232 19.15 -8.86 -12.25
C LYS A 232 18.98 -7.89 -13.41
N LYS A 233 18.31 -6.77 -13.20
CA LYS A 233 18.06 -5.74 -14.22
C LYS A 233 18.16 -4.35 -13.58
N PRO A 234 19.37 -3.77 -13.50
CA PRO A 234 19.56 -2.44 -12.93
C PRO A 234 18.72 -1.38 -13.65
N GLY A 235 18.13 -0.46 -12.87
CA GLY A 235 17.24 0.58 -13.37
C GLY A 235 15.77 0.16 -13.50
N THR A 236 15.43 -1.10 -13.21
CA THR A 236 14.02 -1.55 -13.13
C THR A 236 13.37 -1.01 -11.88
N LEU A 237 14.10 -0.97 -10.76
CA LEU A 237 13.64 -0.42 -9.48
C LEU A 237 13.59 1.12 -9.47
N SER A 238 14.28 1.82 -10.36
CA SER A 238 14.12 3.27 -10.45
C SER A 238 12.67 3.67 -10.76
N LYS A 239 11.86 2.70 -11.22
CA LYS A 239 10.40 2.81 -11.43
C LYS A 239 9.57 2.10 -10.35
N VAL A 240 10.18 1.18 -9.58
CA VAL A 240 9.54 0.36 -8.55
C VAL A 240 10.05 0.83 -7.21
N PHE A 241 9.18 1.24 -6.29
CA PHE A 241 9.58 1.73 -4.96
C PHE A 241 10.67 2.83 -4.97
N SER A 242 10.67 3.70 -5.98
CA SER A 242 11.63 4.82 -6.07
C SER A 242 11.55 5.77 -4.87
N SER A 243 10.40 5.81 -4.20
CA SER A 243 10.17 6.59 -2.96
C SER A 243 10.68 5.87 -1.72
N HIS A 244 10.67 4.52 -1.68
CA HIS A 244 10.95 3.68 -0.52
C HIS A 244 11.93 2.54 -0.87
N PRO A 245 13.17 2.82 -1.31
CA PRO A 245 14.06 1.78 -1.80
C PRO A 245 14.38 0.74 -0.71
N PRO A 246 14.20 -0.56 -0.98
CA PRO A 246 14.62 -1.60 -0.05
C PRO A 246 16.14 -1.62 0.01
N THR A 247 16.69 -1.44 1.21
CA THR A 247 18.13 -1.55 1.44
C THR A 247 18.44 -2.81 2.25
N PRO A 248 19.65 -3.40 2.11
CA PRO A 248 20.03 -4.55 2.93
C PRO A 248 19.90 -4.31 4.43
N SER A 249 20.12 -3.06 4.88
CA SER A 249 19.96 -2.68 6.28
C SER A 249 18.50 -2.70 6.73
N ARG A 250 17.55 -2.25 5.90
CA ARG A 250 16.11 -2.30 6.19
C ARG A 250 15.64 -3.75 6.32
N ILE A 251 16.01 -4.62 5.38
CA ILE A 251 15.70 -6.04 5.41
C ILE A 251 16.21 -6.68 6.71
N LYS A 252 17.51 -6.47 7.02
CA LYS A 252 18.12 -7.00 8.26
C LYS A 252 17.44 -6.48 9.53
N ASN A 253 17.09 -5.21 9.57
CA ASN A 253 16.39 -4.62 10.71
C ASN A 253 14.99 -5.24 10.86
N ALA A 254 14.23 -5.36 9.78
CA ALA A 254 12.92 -5.99 9.79
C ALA A 254 12.98 -7.45 10.31
N GLN A 255 13.96 -8.25 9.86
CA GLN A 255 14.17 -9.60 10.36
C GLN A 255 14.47 -9.63 11.87
N ASN A 256 15.33 -8.71 12.35
CA ASN A 256 15.64 -8.60 13.77
C ASN A 256 14.43 -8.17 14.62
N GLU A 257 13.59 -7.30 14.10
CA GLU A 257 12.38 -6.80 14.77
C GLU A 257 11.33 -7.89 14.91
N ILE A 258 11.11 -8.67 13.84
CA ILE A 258 10.22 -9.83 13.86
C ILE A 258 10.65 -10.80 14.97
N GLN A 259 11.96 -11.11 15.08
CA GLN A 259 12.47 -12.05 16.07
C GLN A 259 12.41 -11.56 17.51
N LYS A 260 12.57 -10.24 17.74
CA LYS A 260 12.71 -9.69 19.09
C LYS A 260 11.42 -9.16 19.69
N ILE A 261 10.49 -8.70 18.86
CA ILE A 261 9.33 -7.91 19.32
C ILE A 261 8.04 -8.68 19.11
N LEU A 262 7.91 -9.39 17.98
CA LEU A 262 6.69 -10.08 17.63
C LEU A 262 6.70 -11.51 18.19
N GLU A 263 5.74 -11.81 19.05
CA GLU A 263 5.56 -13.16 19.56
C GLU A 263 5.00 -14.04 18.44
N ALA A 264 5.55 -15.26 18.30
CA ALA A 264 5.06 -16.20 17.30
C ALA A 264 3.60 -16.58 17.59
N LYS A 265 2.73 -16.44 16.58
CA LYS A 265 1.34 -16.90 16.66
C LYS A 265 1.22 -18.31 16.12
N PRO A 266 0.24 -19.11 16.59
CA PRO A 266 0.02 -20.46 16.07
C PRO A 266 -0.40 -20.47 14.59
N GLU A 267 -1.05 -19.39 14.12
CA GLU A 267 -1.53 -19.28 12.75
C GLU A 267 -1.38 -17.84 12.23
N TYR A 268 -1.04 -17.73 10.95
CA TYR A 268 -0.98 -16.46 10.21
C TYR A 268 -1.72 -16.58 8.89
N VAL A 269 -2.32 -15.50 8.46
CA VAL A 269 -2.82 -15.36 7.10
C VAL A 269 -1.63 -15.07 6.19
N VAL A 270 -1.33 -16.01 5.29
CA VAL A 270 -0.32 -15.83 4.23
C VAL A 270 -1.01 -15.49 2.92
N ASN A 271 -2.01 -16.28 2.54
CA ASN A 271 -2.73 -16.09 1.29
C ASN A 271 -4.20 -16.52 1.43
N THR A 272 -5.06 -15.94 0.60
CA THR A 272 -6.48 -16.27 0.53
C THR A 272 -6.86 -16.67 -0.89
N SER A 273 -7.92 -17.49 -1.04
CA SER A 273 -8.50 -17.79 -2.35
C SER A 273 -8.96 -16.52 -3.04
N GLU A 274 -9.53 -15.59 -2.29
CA GLU A 274 -10.02 -14.33 -2.80
C GLU A 274 -8.91 -13.45 -3.39
N PHE A 275 -7.72 -13.40 -2.76
CA PHE A 275 -6.57 -12.72 -3.35
C PHE A 275 -6.24 -13.29 -4.74
N ASN A 276 -6.23 -14.62 -4.87
CA ASN A 276 -5.94 -15.26 -6.13
C ASN A 276 -7.01 -14.95 -7.20
N ASP A 277 -8.28 -14.94 -6.81
CA ASP A 277 -9.39 -14.62 -7.72
C ASP A 277 -9.33 -13.15 -8.19
N VAL A 278 -9.08 -12.22 -7.27
CA VAL A 278 -8.94 -10.79 -7.59
C VAL A 278 -7.71 -10.54 -8.46
N ARG A 279 -6.57 -11.18 -8.16
CA ARG A 279 -5.35 -11.10 -8.97
C ARG A 279 -5.57 -11.63 -10.39
N ASN A 280 -6.25 -12.77 -10.53
CA ASN A 280 -6.60 -13.34 -11.84
C ASN A 280 -7.54 -12.41 -12.61
N ARG A 281 -8.56 -11.86 -11.97
CA ARG A 281 -9.48 -10.88 -12.56
C ARG A 281 -8.73 -9.64 -13.06
N LEU A 282 -7.83 -9.11 -12.24
CA LEU A 282 -6.98 -7.98 -12.61
C LEU A 282 -6.07 -8.30 -13.79
N ALA A 283 -5.47 -9.50 -13.83
CA ALA A 283 -4.64 -9.96 -14.95
C ALA A 283 -5.45 -10.04 -16.26
N MET A 284 -6.69 -10.51 -16.21
CA MET A 284 -7.58 -10.54 -17.38
C MET A 284 -7.89 -9.13 -17.89
N LEU A 285 -8.15 -8.17 -16.99
CA LEU A 285 -8.39 -6.77 -17.38
C LEU A 285 -7.17 -6.15 -18.06
N HIS A 286 -5.96 -6.38 -17.52
CA HIS A 286 -4.70 -5.92 -18.12
C HIS A 286 -4.44 -6.55 -19.49
N ASN A 287 -4.65 -7.86 -19.63
CA ASN A 287 -4.43 -8.56 -20.91
C ASN A 287 -5.43 -8.09 -21.99
N ARG A 288 -6.69 -7.90 -21.65
CA ARG A 288 -7.70 -7.35 -22.58
C ARG A 288 -7.27 -5.99 -23.11
N ARG A 289 -6.82 -5.08 -22.24
CA ARG A 289 -6.35 -3.75 -22.64
C ARG A 289 -5.12 -3.80 -23.55
N LYS A 290 -4.17 -4.70 -23.25
CA LYS A 290 -2.98 -4.88 -24.12
C LYS A 290 -3.38 -5.37 -25.52
N LEU A 291 -4.43 -6.17 -25.62
CA LEU A 291 -4.98 -6.59 -26.91
C LEU A 291 -5.68 -5.43 -27.62
N ASP A 292 -6.49 -4.65 -26.92
CA ASP A 292 -7.19 -3.48 -27.47
C ASP A 292 -6.20 -2.41 -27.97
N GLN A 293 -5.09 -2.18 -27.24
CA GLN A 293 -4.03 -1.24 -27.64
C GLN A 293 -3.19 -1.73 -28.81
N LYS A 294 -3.11 -3.05 -29.04
CA LYS A 294 -2.37 -3.66 -30.15
C LYS A 294 -3.23 -3.90 -31.40
N GLU A 295 -4.48 -3.44 -31.41
CA GLU A 295 -5.30 -3.54 -32.60
C GLU A 295 -4.70 -2.69 -33.72
N ASP A 296 -4.00 -3.38 -34.61
CA ASP A 296 -3.56 -2.88 -35.90
C ASP A 296 -4.81 -2.48 -36.71
N PRO A 297 -4.92 -1.23 -37.23
CA PRO A 297 -6.02 -0.81 -38.08
C PRO A 297 -6.21 -1.68 -39.33
N ASN A 298 -5.19 -2.45 -39.71
CA ASN A 298 -5.24 -3.39 -40.85
C ASN A 298 -5.60 -4.84 -40.45
N ARG A 299 -5.92 -5.12 -39.18
CA ARG A 299 -6.31 -6.47 -38.74
C ARG A 299 -7.67 -6.85 -39.33
N PRO A 300 -7.82 -8.03 -39.97
CA PRO A 300 -9.11 -8.49 -40.46
C PRO A 300 -10.11 -8.55 -39.32
N ARG A 301 -11.17 -7.76 -39.42
CA ARG A 301 -12.29 -7.79 -38.47
C ARG A 301 -13.35 -8.75 -38.99
N LEU A 302 -13.89 -9.60 -38.11
CA LEU A 302 -15.08 -10.39 -38.44
C LEU A 302 -16.24 -9.42 -38.65
N ARG A 303 -16.61 -9.19 -39.90
CA ARG A 303 -17.84 -8.46 -40.23
C ARG A 303 -19.06 -9.29 -39.81
N ARG A 304 -19.97 -8.71 -39.07
CA ARG A 304 -21.27 -9.31 -38.82
C ARG A 304 -22.03 -9.38 -40.13
N ALA A 305 -22.76 -10.46 -40.32
CA ALA A 305 -23.65 -10.60 -41.48
C ALA A 305 -24.68 -9.44 -41.52
N PRO A 306 -24.97 -8.89 -42.67
CA PRO A 306 -26.00 -7.88 -42.80
C PRO A 306 -27.33 -8.43 -42.28
N GLY A 307 -27.95 -7.76 -41.30
CA GLY A 307 -29.25 -8.16 -40.73
C GLY A 307 -29.23 -8.56 -39.25
N SER A 308 -28.08 -8.73 -38.58
CA SER A 308 -28.08 -8.94 -37.13
C SER A 308 -28.00 -7.56 -36.41
N GLY A 309 -29.14 -6.89 -36.33
CA GLY A 309 -29.26 -5.61 -35.65
C GLY A 309 -28.98 -5.72 -34.16
N THR A 310 -27.88 -5.14 -33.72
CA THR A 310 -27.55 -4.54 -32.44
C THR A 310 -26.03 -4.46 -32.35
N GLY A 311 -25.41 -3.55 -33.08
CA GLY A 311 -24.01 -3.12 -32.90
C GLY A 311 -23.97 -1.60 -32.76
N PRO A 312 -22.90 -1.04 -32.13
CA PRO A 312 -22.74 0.40 -32.13
C PRO A 312 -22.67 0.93 -33.56
N VAL A 313 -23.46 1.94 -33.84
CA VAL A 313 -23.46 2.67 -35.12
C VAL A 313 -22.12 3.43 -35.17
N ASP A 314 -21.37 3.27 -36.25
CA ASP A 314 -20.18 4.08 -36.51
C ASP A 314 -20.64 5.54 -36.72
N PRO A 315 -20.24 6.51 -35.91
CA PRO A 315 -20.69 7.89 -36.04
C PRO A 315 -20.24 8.57 -37.34
N ASN A 316 -19.39 7.94 -38.17
CA ASN A 316 -18.95 8.43 -39.47
C ASN A 316 -19.60 7.76 -40.69
N ASP A 317 -20.60 6.90 -40.49
CA ASP A 317 -21.33 6.32 -41.61
C ASP A 317 -22.44 7.29 -42.07
N ASP A 318 -22.14 8.08 -43.09
CA ASP A 318 -23.02 9.09 -43.66
C ASP A 318 -24.12 8.51 -44.62
N GLY A 319 -24.24 7.20 -44.69
CA GLY A 319 -25.34 6.54 -45.41
C GLY A 319 -25.35 6.73 -46.94
N THR A 320 -24.29 7.29 -47.56
CA THR A 320 -24.30 7.70 -48.99
C THR A 320 -23.48 6.82 -49.90
N LYS A 321 -23.17 5.56 -49.55
CA LYS A 321 -22.55 4.62 -50.53
C LYS A 321 -23.59 3.89 -51.34
N PRO A 322 -23.53 3.97 -52.68
CA PRO A 322 -24.45 3.22 -53.53
C PRO A 322 -24.18 1.72 -53.39
N LYS A 323 -25.26 0.92 -53.26
CA LYS A 323 -25.20 -0.54 -53.28
C LYS A 323 -24.72 -0.99 -54.65
N THR A 324 -23.50 -1.51 -54.75
CA THR A 324 -23.08 -2.29 -55.91
C THR A 324 -23.51 -3.73 -55.73
N ASP A 325 -24.29 -4.26 -56.71
CA ASP A 325 -24.86 -5.61 -56.70
C ASP A 325 -23.86 -6.73 -57.01
N GLU A 326 -22.60 -6.60 -56.62
CA GLU A 326 -21.58 -7.63 -56.85
C GLU A 326 -20.89 -8.03 -55.53
N ASP A 327 -21.69 -8.60 -54.63
CA ASP A 327 -21.14 -9.38 -53.52
C ASP A 327 -21.37 -10.89 -53.86
N GLU A 328 -20.53 -11.40 -54.77
CA GLU A 328 -20.47 -12.85 -55.04
C GLU A 328 -19.97 -13.56 -53.76
N ARG A 329 -20.87 -14.31 -53.17
CA ARG A 329 -20.56 -15.24 -52.08
C ARG A 329 -19.54 -16.28 -52.60
N PRO A 330 -18.45 -16.58 -51.96
CA PRO A 330 -17.59 -17.69 -52.34
C PRO A 330 -18.37 -18.99 -52.23
N THR A 331 -18.70 -19.58 -53.35
CA THR A 331 -19.31 -20.92 -53.44
C THR A 331 -18.16 -21.95 -53.28
N LEU A 332 -18.25 -22.78 -52.27
CA LEU A 332 -17.40 -23.97 -52.14
C LEU A 332 -17.72 -24.94 -53.28
N LYS A 333 -16.86 -25.09 -54.28
CA LYS A 333 -16.92 -26.17 -55.27
C LYS A 333 -16.52 -27.47 -54.57
N ARG A 334 -17.47 -28.44 -54.55
CA ARG A 334 -17.19 -29.82 -54.20
C ARG A 334 -16.22 -30.38 -55.25
N ARG A 335 -15.10 -30.93 -54.84
CA ARG A 335 -14.27 -31.77 -55.69
C ARG A 335 -14.96 -33.11 -55.81
N ASP A 336 -15.55 -33.38 -56.99
CA ASP A 336 -15.96 -34.73 -57.34
C ASP A 336 -14.73 -35.56 -57.67
N GLY A 337 -14.68 -36.79 -57.15
CA GLY A 337 -13.64 -37.73 -56.92
C GLY A 337 -12.77 -38.27 -58.02
#